data_8f1721ff69e33e8f2590976899e6017a
#
_entry.id   8f1721ff69e33e8f2590976899e6017a
#
_cell.length_a   1.000
_cell.length_b   1.000
_cell.length_c   1.000
_cell.angle_alpha   90.00
_cell.angle_beta   90.00
_cell.angle_gamma   90.00
#
_symmetry.space_group_name_H-M   'P 1'
#
loop_
_entity.id
_entity.type
_entity.pdbx_description
1 polymer ?
#
loop_
_entity_poly.entity_id
_entity_poly.type
_entity_poly.pdbx_seq_one_letter_code
_entity_poly.pdbx_strand_id
1 'polypeptide(L)'
;MMKRFSMSAALVALLLATSPAPAGIETARPSLTLEVGAGSTFMLERPFRTVLVGDPDIVEVQTRSDRSVRLEPLNAGSTNLIFVDEQGKVITNLTVLVRSARAI
;
A
#
# COMPACT_ATOMS: atom_id res chain seq x y z
N MET A 1 -40.49 34.57 27.32
CA MET A 1 -40.14 34.22 27.12
C MET A 1 -39.40 33.46 26.65
N MET A 2 -39.22 33.38 26.53
CA MET A 2 -38.62 32.80 26.16
C MET A 2 -37.87 32.05 25.70
N LYS A 3 -37.61 31.87 25.54
CA LYS A 3 -36.99 31.28 25.21
C LYS A 3 -36.32 30.60 24.59
N ARG A 4 -36.19 30.56 24.42
CA ARG A 4 -35.63 30.01 23.90
C ARG A 4 -34.90 29.37 23.44
N PHE A 5 -34.77 29.36 23.28
CA PHE A 5 -34.15 28.75 22.85
C PHE A 5 -33.34 28.26 22.38
N SER A 6 -33.09 28.36 22.31
CA SER A 6 -32.33 27.95 21.99
C SER A 6 -31.96 27.13 21.46
N MET A 7 -32.03 26.98 21.38
CA MET A 7 -31.67 26.17 21.03
C MET A 7 -31.03 25.66 20.27
N SER A 8 -30.83 25.78 20.02
CA SER A 8 -30.31 25.30 19.38
C SER A 8 -29.48 24.79 18.98
N ALA A 9 -29.32 24.87 18.95
CA ALA A 9 -28.53 24.44 18.57
C ALA A 9 -27.89 23.64 18.35
N ALA A 10 -27.85 23.70 18.61
CA ALA A 10 -27.18 22.99 18.56
C ALA A 10 -26.92 22.18 17.83
N LEU A 11 -27.13 22.14 17.62
CA LEU A 11 -26.94 21.35 17.03
C LEU A 11 -26.12 21.04 16.26
N VAL A 12 -26.03 21.40 16.22
CA VAL A 12 -25.40 21.18 15.48
C VAL A 12 -24.47 20.53 15.36
N ALA A 13 -24.37 20.70 15.68
CA ALA A 13 -23.46 20.22 15.66
C ALA A 13 -23.14 19.19 15.27
N LEU A 14 -23.46 19.09 15.20
CA LEU A 14 -23.21 18.18 14.91
C LEU A 14 -22.63 17.63 14.07
N LEU A 15 -22.71 17.94 13.93
CA LEU A 15 -22.37 17.51 13.20
C LEU A 15 -21.49 16.99 12.74
N LEU A 16 -21.33 17.15 12.89
CA LEU A 16 -20.59 16.75 12.47
C LEU A 16 -19.97 16.00 12.26
N ALA A 17 -19.89 16.11 12.53
CA ALA A 17 -19.23 15.42 12.56
C ALA A 17 -18.99 14.61 11.89
N THR A 18 -19.14 14.50 11.63
CA THR A 18 -18.97 13.66 11.08
C THR A 18 -18.22 13.26 10.33
N SER A 19 -17.86 13.23 10.11
CA SER A 19 -17.19 12.79 9.51
C SER A 19 -16.73 12.01 9.25
N PRO A 20 -16.54 11.69 9.16
CA PRO A 20 -16.05 10.77 8.96
C PRO A 20 -15.42 10.20 8.24
N ALA A 21 -15.20 10.08 7.77
CA ALA A 21 -14.65 9.56 7.02
C ALA A 21 -13.94 8.73 6.97
N PRO A 22 -13.68 8.48 7.03
CA PRO A 22 -12.88 7.66 7.04
C PRO A 22 -12.70 6.74 6.37
N ALA A 23 -12.94 6.62 6.23
CA ALA A 23 -13.12 5.72 5.55
C ALA A 23 -12.20 5.31 4.63
N GLY A 24 -12.23 5.37 3.70
CA GLY A 24 -11.53 4.88 2.73
C GLY A 24 -10.23 4.48 2.93
N ILE A 25 -9.84 4.66 3.97
CA ILE A 25 -8.67 4.33 4.26
C ILE A 25 -8.27 3.02 4.05
N GLU A 26 -9.03 2.16 4.35
CA GLU A 26 -8.67 0.81 4.25
C GLU A 26 -8.32 0.40 2.88
N THR A 27 -8.61 1.19 1.92
CA THR A 27 -8.28 0.77 0.59
C THR A 27 -6.88 1.14 0.20
N ALA A 28 -6.18 1.83 1.05
CA ALA A 28 -4.83 2.20 0.70
C ALA A 28 -3.98 0.96 0.58
N ARG A 29 -3.27 0.80 -0.51
CA ARG A 29 -2.35 -0.29 -0.69
C ARG A 29 -0.95 0.21 -0.59
N PRO A 30 -0.06 -0.58 -0.05
CA PRO A 30 1.32 -0.16 0.01
C PRO A 30 1.88 -0.03 -1.40
N SER A 31 2.72 0.94 -1.58
CA SER A 31 3.37 1.12 -2.86
C SER A 31 4.82 1.47 -2.64
N LEU A 32 5.62 1.16 -3.65
CA LEU A 32 7.05 1.37 -3.56
C LEU A 32 7.53 1.87 -4.91
N THR A 33 8.32 2.92 -4.91
CA THR A 33 8.88 3.45 -6.13
C THR A 33 10.36 3.13 -6.17
N LEU A 34 10.80 2.52 -7.25
CA LEU A 34 12.18 2.12 -7.42
C LEU A 34 12.72 2.72 -8.72
N GLU A 35 14.04 2.75 -8.84
CA GLU A 35 14.68 3.18 -10.07
C GLU A 35 15.39 2.01 -10.70
N VAL A 36 15.38 1.94 -12.00
CA VAL A 36 16.02 0.86 -12.73
C VAL A 36 17.47 0.74 -12.28
N GLY A 37 17.88 -0.46 -11.91
CA GLY A 37 19.23 -0.74 -11.48
C GLY A 37 19.48 -0.53 -10.00
N ALA A 38 18.55 0.05 -9.29
CA ALA A 38 18.74 0.32 -7.86
C ALA A 38 17.85 -0.63 -7.05
N GLY A 39 18.42 -1.76 -6.65
CA GLY A 39 17.68 -2.76 -5.92
C GLY A 39 17.31 -2.31 -4.53
N SER A 40 16.34 -2.96 -3.94
CA SER A 40 15.84 -2.61 -2.62
C SER A 40 15.39 -3.87 -1.90
N THR A 41 15.42 -3.83 -0.58
CA THR A 41 14.94 -4.96 0.22
C THR A 41 13.59 -4.59 0.80
N PHE A 42 12.64 -5.48 0.67
CA PHE A 42 11.31 -5.28 1.20
C PHE A 42 11.07 -6.31 2.30
N MET A 43 10.60 -5.83 3.44
CA MET A 43 10.35 -6.68 4.60
C MET A 43 8.88 -6.87 4.79
N LEU A 44 8.48 -8.11 5.10
CA LEU A 44 7.09 -8.43 5.35
C LEU A 44 6.85 -8.55 6.84
N GLU A 45 5.63 -8.30 7.26
CA GLU A 45 5.31 -8.38 8.68
C GLU A 45 5.14 -9.81 9.16
N ARG A 46 4.99 -10.76 8.27
CA ARG A 46 4.93 -12.16 8.66
C ARG A 46 5.44 -13.02 7.53
N PRO A 47 5.77 -14.27 7.80
CA PRO A 47 6.39 -15.11 6.79
C PRO A 47 5.48 -15.35 5.59
N PHE A 48 6.06 -15.33 4.42
CA PHE A 48 5.33 -15.63 3.20
C PHE A 48 5.80 -16.95 2.65
N ARG A 49 4.94 -17.57 1.86
CA ARG A 49 5.30 -18.81 1.21
C ARG A 49 5.49 -18.60 -0.28
N THR A 50 4.69 -17.75 -0.86
CA THR A 50 4.70 -17.55 -2.29
C THR A 50 4.58 -16.07 -2.60
N VAL A 51 5.23 -15.65 -3.66
CA VAL A 51 5.05 -14.30 -4.15
C VAL A 51 4.66 -14.40 -5.62
N LEU A 52 3.61 -13.66 -5.98
CA LEU A 52 3.15 -13.61 -7.36
C LEU A 52 3.58 -12.28 -7.95
N VAL A 53 4.27 -12.33 -9.05
CA VAL A 53 4.81 -11.15 -9.70
C VAL A 53 3.95 -10.84 -10.91
N GLY A 54 3.40 -9.63 -10.96
CA GLY A 54 2.52 -9.26 -12.05
C GLY A 54 3.24 -9.21 -13.38
N ASP A 55 4.42 -8.60 -13.40
CA ASP A 55 5.19 -8.48 -14.63
C ASP A 55 6.66 -8.70 -14.31
N PRO A 56 7.17 -9.89 -14.56
CA PRO A 56 8.56 -10.20 -14.22
C PRO A 56 9.59 -9.47 -15.08
N ASP A 57 9.17 -8.81 -16.15
CA ASP A 57 10.09 -8.01 -16.91
C ASP A 57 10.37 -6.66 -16.26
N ILE A 58 9.51 -6.25 -15.34
CA ILE A 58 9.67 -4.96 -14.69
C ILE A 58 10.50 -5.10 -13.42
N VAL A 59 10.23 -6.13 -12.64
CA VAL A 59 10.98 -6.31 -11.40
C VAL A 59 11.22 -7.79 -11.16
N GLU A 60 12.41 -8.10 -10.68
CA GLU A 60 12.75 -9.46 -10.30
C GLU A 60 12.76 -9.54 -8.78
N VAL A 61 12.26 -10.64 -8.23
CA VAL A 61 12.16 -10.81 -6.79
C VAL A 61 13.09 -11.94 -6.37
N GLN A 62 13.95 -11.67 -5.41
CA GLN A 62 14.86 -12.67 -4.88
C GLN A 62 14.55 -12.86 -3.41
N THR A 63 14.22 -14.07 -3.02
CA THR A 63 13.93 -14.38 -1.64
C THR A 63 15.19 -14.34 -0.81
N ARG A 64 15.16 -13.60 0.30
CA ARG A 64 16.31 -13.54 1.20
C ARG A 64 16.04 -14.30 2.48
N SER A 65 14.82 -14.25 2.97
CA SER A 65 14.44 -14.99 4.15
C SER A 65 12.95 -15.23 4.06
N ASP A 66 12.35 -15.82 5.09
CA ASP A 66 10.91 -16.06 5.05
C ASP A 66 10.10 -14.79 5.17
N ARG A 67 10.75 -13.66 5.45
CA ARG A 67 10.05 -12.39 5.57
C ARG A 67 10.66 -11.29 4.75
N SER A 68 11.67 -11.55 3.97
CA SER A 68 12.31 -10.49 3.23
C SER A 68 12.65 -10.92 1.82
N VAL A 69 12.54 -9.98 0.92
CA VAL A 69 12.89 -10.22 -0.48
C VAL A 69 13.69 -9.03 -0.96
N ARG A 70 14.52 -9.29 -1.95
CA ARG A 70 15.24 -8.23 -2.62
C ARG A 70 14.56 -8.01 -3.96
N LEU A 71 14.31 -6.76 -4.28
CA LEU A 71 13.65 -6.38 -5.51
C LEU A 71 14.67 -5.75 -6.43
N GLU A 72 14.75 -6.30 -7.65
CA GLU A 72 15.67 -5.78 -8.66
C GLU A 72 14.84 -5.17 -9.77
N PRO A 73 14.79 -3.84 -9.85
CA PRO A 73 14.00 -3.20 -10.90
C PRO A 73 14.73 -3.30 -12.22
N LEU A 74 14.07 -3.87 -13.20
CA LEU A 74 14.69 -4.15 -14.49
C LEU A 74 14.30 -3.15 -15.57
N ASN A 75 13.05 -2.78 -15.63
CA ASN A 75 12.56 -1.87 -16.66
C ASN A 75 11.53 -0.93 -16.05
N ALA A 76 11.42 0.24 -16.64
CA ALA A 76 10.43 1.21 -16.18
C ALA A 76 9.03 0.69 -16.44
N GLY A 77 8.13 0.93 -15.52
CA GLY A 77 6.76 0.50 -15.63
C GLY A 77 6.15 0.29 -14.26
N SER A 78 4.99 -0.32 -14.25
CA SER A 78 4.27 -0.54 -13.01
C SER A 78 3.83 -1.99 -12.94
N THR A 79 3.97 -2.59 -11.78
CA THR A 79 3.54 -3.95 -11.58
C THR A 79 3.12 -4.09 -10.12
N ASN A 80 2.70 -5.29 -9.75
CA ASN A 80 2.39 -5.54 -8.36
C ASN A 80 2.93 -6.88 -7.94
N LEU A 81 3.17 -7.00 -6.63
CA LEU A 81 3.66 -8.23 -6.03
C LEU A 81 2.67 -8.62 -4.96
N ILE A 82 2.20 -9.86 -5.01
CA ILE A 82 1.25 -10.36 -4.03
C ILE A 82 1.95 -11.44 -3.22
N PHE A 83 2.07 -11.20 -1.92
CA PHE A 83 2.73 -12.14 -1.03
C PHE A 83 1.65 -12.94 -0.30
N VAL A 84 1.81 -14.24 -0.30
CA VAL A 84 0.79 -15.17 0.21
C VAL A 84 1.44 -16.06 1.24
N ASP A 85 0.73 -16.32 2.34
CA ASP A 85 1.28 -17.14 3.41
C ASP A 85 0.98 -18.63 3.18
N GLU A 86 1.33 -19.46 4.15
CA GLU A 86 1.15 -20.89 4.00
C GLU A 86 -0.29 -21.33 3.92
N GLN A 87 -1.20 -20.54 4.44
CA GLN A 87 -2.60 -20.88 4.38
C GLN A 87 -3.25 -20.35 3.11
N GLY A 88 -2.48 -19.73 2.25
CA GLY A 88 -3.04 -19.19 1.01
C GLY A 88 -3.65 -17.83 1.18
N LYS A 89 -3.41 -17.17 2.31
CA LYS A 89 -3.96 -15.84 2.53
C LYS A 89 -2.98 -14.78 2.10
N VAL A 90 -3.52 -13.71 1.53
CA VAL A 90 -2.68 -12.61 1.07
C VAL A 90 -2.16 -11.83 2.27
N ILE A 91 -0.85 -11.68 2.33
CA ILE A 91 -0.24 -10.86 3.36
C ILE A 91 -0.28 -9.41 2.93
N THR A 92 0.14 -9.16 1.70
CA THR A 92 0.11 -7.81 1.17
C THR A 92 0.12 -7.85 -0.34
N ASN A 93 -0.44 -6.82 -0.94
CA ASN A 93 -0.41 -6.63 -2.39
C ASN A 93 0.33 -5.33 -2.61
N LEU A 94 1.60 -5.44 -2.95
CA LEU A 94 2.49 -4.30 -3.05
C LEU A 94 2.51 -3.80 -4.48
N THR A 95 2.22 -2.52 -4.67
CA THR A 95 2.33 -1.91 -5.99
C THR A 95 3.75 -1.40 -6.15
N VAL A 96 4.39 -1.76 -7.24
CA VAL A 96 5.76 -1.35 -7.50
C VAL A 96 5.79 -0.50 -8.75
N LEU A 97 6.32 0.71 -8.59
CA LEU A 97 6.49 1.60 -9.71
C LEU A 97 7.98 1.72 -9.96
N VAL A 98 8.40 1.40 -11.16
CA VAL A 98 9.82 1.48 -11.51
C VAL A 98 10.01 2.62 -12.48
N ARG A 99 10.91 3.50 -12.17
CA ARG A 99 11.19 4.67 -12.97
C ARG A 99 12.54 4.54 -13.63
N SER A 100 12.71 5.23 -14.73
CA SER A 100 13.99 5.30 -15.38
C SER A 100 14.98 5.99 -14.44
N ALA A 101 16.19 5.47 -14.39
CA ALA A 101 17.20 6.04 -13.51
C ALA A 101 17.68 7.39 -14.00
N ARG A 102 17.54 7.65 -15.30
CA ARG A 102 18.03 8.86 -15.81
C ARG A 102 17.05 9.90 -15.73
N ALA A 103 17.33 10.95 -15.12
CA ALA A 103 16.40 12.00 -15.01
C ALA A 103 16.61 13.09 -15.98
N ILE A 104 17.47 13.00 -16.82
CA ILE A 104 17.74 14.05 -17.67
C ILE A 104 16.86 14.37 -18.66
#